data_e5b0a320fdbff1778344e698e38c0696
#
_entry.id   e5b0a320fdbff1778344e698e38c0696
#
_cell.length_a   1.000
_cell.length_b   1.000
_cell.length_c   1.000
_cell.angle_alpha   90.00
_cell.angle_beta   90.00
_cell.angle_gamma   90.00
#
_symmetry.space_group_name_H-M   'P 1'
#
loop_
_entity.id
_entity.type
_entity.pdbx_description
1 polymer ?
#
loop_
_entity_poly.entity_id
_entity_poly.type
_entity_poly.pdbx_seq_one_letter_code
_entity_poly.pdbx_strand_id
1 'polypeptide(L)'
;MRRAFLLVVVLAVAASTAGAATQRTEHACVAGAEIRFAAVDGTKLVGHRFGKGTTAVILAHQSEGDLCDWAPYARRLASKGYFVFPMDFRGYGLSQARTGAAATRFPSDLAAATKALRKLGKKKIYLVGASMGGLASLVAAANVTPPVTGVVSVSGPARFRGMDALKSAPRLRVPVLYLAAEADDNAGFDFSRDAEAMHSATRAADKQLEVLRGPLHGIALMAGSERAKSVVEAFLKRHP
;
A
#
# COMPACT_ATOMS: atom_id res chain seq x y z
N MET A 1 65.59 -49.51 7.46
CA MET A 1 64.28 -49.64 6.78
C MET A 1 63.27 -48.77 7.53
N ARG A 2 62.99 -47.56 7.00
CA ARG A 2 61.99 -46.61 7.59
C ARG A 2 60.76 -46.69 6.70
N ARG A 3 59.65 -47.20 7.26
CA ARG A 3 58.33 -47.21 6.59
C ARG A 3 57.67 -45.83 6.79
N ALA A 4 57.44 -45.13 5.68
CA ALA A 4 56.62 -43.92 5.70
C ALA A 4 55.15 -44.30 5.64
N PHE A 5 54.37 -43.80 6.61
CA PHE A 5 52.90 -43.86 6.60
C PHE A 5 52.35 -42.64 5.86
N LEU A 6 51.68 -42.89 4.76
CA LEU A 6 50.92 -41.86 4.04
C LEU A 6 49.56 -41.65 4.74
N LEU A 7 49.36 -40.48 5.27
CA LEU A 7 48.07 -40.06 5.85
C LEU A 7 47.19 -39.54 4.73
N VAL A 8 46.14 -40.27 4.33
CA VAL A 8 45.14 -39.77 3.39
C VAL A 8 44.10 -38.96 4.16
N VAL A 9 44.11 -37.67 3.96
CA VAL A 9 43.04 -36.77 4.53
C VAL A 9 41.90 -36.72 3.50
N VAL A 10 40.77 -37.33 3.87
CA VAL A 10 39.53 -37.23 3.09
C VAL A 10 38.82 -35.97 3.51
N LEU A 11 38.83 -34.94 2.67
CA LEU A 11 37.99 -33.76 2.84
C LEU A 11 36.53 -34.12 2.48
N ALA A 12 35.67 -34.21 3.47
CA ALA A 12 34.23 -34.29 3.25
C ALA A 12 33.72 -32.88 2.88
N VAL A 13 33.34 -32.68 1.62
CA VAL A 13 32.63 -31.49 1.17
C VAL A 13 31.17 -31.63 1.60
N ALA A 14 30.79 -30.88 2.65
CA ALA A 14 29.38 -30.75 3.04
C ALA A 14 28.66 -29.91 1.99
N ALA A 15 27.87 -30.53 1.14
CA ALA A 15 26.94 -29.83 0.24
C ALA A 15 25.84 -29.19 1.09
N SER A 16 25.93 -27.88 1.29
CA SER A 16 24.85 -27.08 1.85
C SER A 16 23.68 -27.12 0.87
N THR A 17 22.64 -27.89 1.18
CA THR A 17 21.35 -27.78 0.49
C THR A 17 20.74 -26.45 0.89
N ALA A 18 20.90 -25.44 0.05
CA ALA A 18 20.11 -24.22 0.12
C ALA A 18 18.65 -24.63 -0.05
N GLY A 19 17.89 -24.67 1.07
CA GLY A 19 16.47 -24.91 1.04
C GLY A 19 15.82 -23.85 0.12
N ALA A 20 15.22 -24.30 -0.97
CA ALA A 20 14.42 -23.45 -1.82
C ALA A 20 13.30 -22.89 -0.94
N ALA A 21 13.34 -21.59 -0.67
CA ALA A 21 12.26 -20.88 -0.01
C ALA A 21 11.00 -21.15 -0.84
N THR A 22 10.03 -21.85 -0.27
CA THR A 22 8.75 -22.14 -0.90
C THR A 22 8.11 -20.80 -1.27
N GLN A 23 8.07 -20.50 -2.56
CA GLN A 23 7.40 -19.28 -3.04
C GLN A 23 5.93 -19.37 -2.61
N ARG A 24 5.49 -18.36 -1.85
CA ARG A 24 4.10 -18.22 -1.45
C ARG A 24 3.23 -18.23 -2.71
N THR A 25 2.27 -19.13 -2.80
CA THR A 25 1.40 -19.26 -3.97
C THR A 25 0.05 -18.59 -3.78
N GLU A 26 -0.30 -18.25 -2.53
CA GLU A 26 -1.58 -17.63 -2.15
C GLU A 26 -1.46 -16.81 -0.86
N HIS A 27 -2.41 -15.90 -0.65
CA HIS A 27 -2.52 -15.13 0.59
C HIS A 27 -3.38 -15.90 1.60
N ALA A 28 -2.83 -16.19 2.76
CA ALA A 28 -3.54 -16.93 3.83
C ALA A 28 -4.77 -16.16 4.40
N CYS A 29 -4.83 -14.83 4.20
CA CYS A 29 -5.90 -13.98 4.75
C CYS A 29 -7.19 -13.96 3.92
N VAL A 30 -7.15 -14.47 2.67
CA VAL A 30 -8.26 -14.46 1.72
C VAL A 30 -8.31 -15.79 0.96
N ALA A 31 -9.52 -16.29 0.69
CA ALA A 31 -9.76 -17.44 -0.18
C ALA A 31 -10.41 -16.94 -1.48
N GLY A 32 -9.86 -17.32 -2.62
CA GLY A 32 -10.41 -17.02 -3.95
C GLY A 32 -10.40 -15.53 -4.31
N ALA A 33 -11.10 -15.19 -5.38
CA ALA A 33 -11.32 -13.79 -5.85
C ALA A 33 -10.05 -12.96 -6.11
N GLU A 34 -8.91 -13.60 -6.38
CA GLU A 34 -7.68 -12.94 -6.81
C GLU A 34 -7.86 -12.28 -8.17
N ILE A 35 -7.34 -11.08 -8.33
CA ILE A 35 -7.31 -10.35 -9.60
C ILE A 35 -5.85 -10.05 -9.93
N ARG A 36 -5.38 -10.61 -11.05
CA ARG A 36 -4.05 -10.33 -11.59
C ARG A 36 -4.13 -9.24 -12.65
N PHE A 37 -3.22 -8.30 -12.61
CA PHE A 37 -3.13 -7.20 -13.55
C PHE A 37 -1.67 -6.80 -13.76
N ALA A 38 -1.39 -5.85 -14.65
CA ALA A 38 -0.02 -5.43 -14.93
C ALA A 38 0.12 -3.92 -14.92
N ALA A 39 1.22 -3.44 -14.38
CA ALA A 39 1.66 -2.06 -14.52
C ALA A 39 2.12 -1.77 -15.96
N VAL A 40 2.29 -0.49 -16.30
CA VAL A 40 2.67 -0.05 -17.64
C VAL A 40 4.03 -0.61 -18.09
N ASP A 41 4.91 -0.91 -17.15
CA ASP A 41 6.22 -1.53 -17.39
C ASP A 41 6.18 -3.07 -17.42
N GLY A 42 4.98 -3.66 -17.50
CA GLY A 42 4.77 -5.10 -17.54
C GLY A 42 4.91 -5.82 -16.20
N THR A 43 5.11 -5.10 -15.08
CA THR A 43 5.17 -5.72 -13.75
C THR A 43 3.85 -6.39 -13.43
N LYS A 44 3.89 -7.70 -13.13
CA LYS A 44 2.70 -8.47 -12.73
C LYS A 44 2.34 -8.15 -11.29
N LEU A 45 1.10 -7.76 -11.07
CA LEU A 45 0.57 -7.31 -9.79
C LEU A 45 -0.65 -8.14 -9.38
N VAL A 46 -0.86 -8.25 -8.07
CA VAL A 46 -1.92 -9.04 -7.47
C VAL A 46 -2.74 -8.18 -6.51
N GLY A 47 -4.03 -8.40 -6.48
CA GLY A 47 -4.94 -7.88 -5.48
C GLY A 47 -6.13 -8.79 -5.30
N HIS A 48 -6.89 -8.58 -4.25
CA HIS A 48 -8.08 -9.38 -3.94
C HIS A 48 -9.34 -8.53 -3.86
N ARG A 49 -10.46 -9.10 -4.29
CA ARG A 49 -11.77 -8.46 -4.21
C ARG A 49 -12.49 -8.83 -2.93
N PHE A 50 -13.00 -7.80 -2.24
CA PHE A 50 -14.00 -7.92 -1.19
C PHE A 50 -15.25 -7.13 -1.59
N GLY A 51 -16.44 -7.69 -1.37
CA GLY A 51 -17.69 -7.04 -1.71
C GLY A 51 -17.98 -6.94 -3.21
N LYS A 52 -19.12 -6.31 -3.55
CA LYS A 52 -19.66 -6.22 -4.92
C LYS A 52 -20.13 -4.81 -5.30
N GLY A 53 -19.90 -3.80 -4.48
CA GLY A 53 -20.36 -2.42 -4.66
C GLY A 53 -19.96 -1.80 -6.00
N THR A 54 -20.60 -0.70 -6.34
CA THR A 54 -20.28 0.10 -7.54
C THR A 54 -19.11 1.05 -7.30
N THR A 55 -19.01 1.60 -6.09
CA THR A 55 -17.88 2.42 -5.65
C THR A 55 -16.73 1.53 -5.18
N ALA A 56 -15.56 1.71 -5.75
CA ALA A 56 -14.37 0.93 -5.45
C ALA A 56 -13.42 1.68 -4.50
N VAL A 57 -12.80 0.93 -3.58
CA VAL A 57 -11.76 1.42 -2.68
C VAL A 57 -10.52 0.55 -2.85
N ILE A 58 -9.45 1.11 -3.41
CA ILE A 58 -8.15 0.45 -3.48
C ILE A 58 -7.45 0.68 -2.14
N LEU A 59 -6.99 -0.40 -1.51
CA LEU A 59 -6.25 -0.36 -0.24
C LEU A 59 -4.77 -0.67 -0.49
N ALA A 60 -3.91 0.29 -0.16
CA ALA A 60 -2.47 0.25 -0.38
C ALA A 60 -1.73 0.05 0.95
N HIS A 61 -1.02 -1.08 1.08
CA HIS A 61 -0.35 -1.45 2.32
C HIS A 61 0.90 -0.60 2.62
N GLN A 62 1.36 -0.64 3.86
CA GLN A 62 2.60 -0.03 4.32
C GLN A 62 3.84 -0.84 3.91
N SER A 63 5.05 -0.31 4.11
CA SER A 63 6.28 -1.10 3.98
C SER A 63 6.27 -2.28 4.95
N GLU A 64 6.94 -3.38 4.58
CA GLU A 64 7.05 -4.61 5.38
C GLU A 64 5.76 -5.42 5.54
N GLY A 65 4.66 -4.98 4.89
CA GLY A 65 3.39 -5.69 4.86
C GLY A 65 2.99 -6.19 3.48
N ASP A 66 1.80 -6.71 3.38
CA ASP A 66 1.15 -7.09 2.13
C ASP A 66 -0.37 -6.74 2.19
N LEU A 67 -1.12 -7.14 1.20
CA LEU A 67 -2.57 -6.86 1.15
C LEU A 67 -3.35 -7.43 2.34
N CYS A 68 -2.79 -8.44 3.04
CA CYS A 68 -3.44 -9.05 4.20
C CYS A 68 -3.61 -8.10 5.38
N ASP A 69 -2.73 -7.13 5.54
CA ASP A 69 -2.84 -6.12 6.60
C ASP A 69 -4.18 -5.37 6.53
N TRP A 70 -4.69 -5.20 5.33
CA TRP A 70 -5.96 -4.54 5.09
C TRP A 70 -7.19 -5.46 5.16
N ALA A 71 -7.02 -6.80 5.23
CA ALA A 71 -8.14 -7.74 5.12
C ALA A 71 -9.27 -7.51 6.14
N PRO A 72 -9.00 -7.20 7.43
CA PRO A 72 -10.06 -6.87 8.39
C PRO A 72 -10.86 -5.64 8.01
N TYR A 73 -10.17 -4.55 7.61
CA TYR A 73 -10.82 -3.32 7.20
C TYR A 73 -11.52 -3.45 5.84
N ALA A 74 -10.96 -4.26 4.93
CA ALA A 74 -11.59 -4.56 3.65
C ALA A 74 -12.94 -5.28 3.84
N ARG A 75 -13.04 -6.24 4.77
CA ARG A 75 -14.31 -6.89 5.12
C ARG A 75 -15.32 -5.89 5.68
N ARG A 76 -14.86 -4.98 6.55
CA ARG A 76 -15.70 -3.92 7.13
C ARG A 76 -16.26 -2.97 6.05
N LEU A 77 -15.47 -2.51 5.12
CA LEU A 77 -15.94 -1.66 4.03
C LEU A 77 -16.85 -2.44 3.06
N ALA A 78 -16.54 -3.70 2.78
CA ALA A 78 -17.37 -4.56 1.95
C ALA A 78 -18.77 -4.76 2.54
N SER A 79 -18.90 -4.93 3.87
CA SER A 79 -20.21 -5.01 4.54
C SER A 79 -21.01 -3.70 4.47
N LYS A 80 -20.33 -2.58 4.20
CA LYS A 80 -20.95 -1.26 3.97
C LYS A 80 -21.28 -0.99 2.49
N GLY A 81 -21.15 -1.99 1.63
CA GLY A 81 -21.54 -1.91 0.22
C GLY A 81 -20.47 -1.43 -0.74
N TYR A 82 -19.20 -1.33 -0.34
CA TYR A 82 -18.10 -1.01 -1.24
C TYR A 82 -17.56 -2.25 -1.97
N PHE A 83 -17.00 -2.01 -3.16
CA PHE A 83 -16.07 -2.94 -3.80
C PHE A 83 -14.67 -2.61 -3.29
N VAL A 84 -14.09 -3.45 -2.47
CA VAL A 84 -12.79 -3.17 -1.83
C VAL A 84 -11.70 -4.02 -2.47
N PHE A 85 -10.59 -3.39 -2.78
CA PHE A 85 -9.49 -3.99 -3.51
C PHE A 85 -8.14 -3.74 -2.82
N PRO A 86 -7.81 -4.48 -1.75
CA PRO A 86 -6.45 -4.52 -1.24
C PRO A 86 -5.53 -5.17 -2.29
N MET A 87 -4.33 -4.59 -2.47
CA MET A 87 -3.37 -5.05 -3.46
C MET A 87 -1.95 -5.08 -2.89
N ASP A 88 -1.13 -5.96 -3.45
CA ASP A 88 0.30 -5.96 -3.21
C ASP A 88 1.02 -5.00 -4.15
N PHE A 89 1.86 -4.17 -3.61
CA PHE A 89 2.84 -3.44 -4.41
C PHE A 89 3.89 -4.39 -5.01
N ARG A 90 4.53 -3.96 -6.08
CA ARG A 90 5.69 -4.65 -6.65
C ARG A 90 6.72 -5.02 -5.57
N GLY A 91 7.20 -6.25 -5.57
CA GLY A 91 8.17 -6.77 -4.60
C GLY A 91 7.59 -7.13 -3.25
N TYR A 92 6.27 -7.08 -3.08
CA TYR A 92 5.58 -7.49 -1.88
C TYR A 92 4.55 -8.59 -2.19
N GLY A 93 4.24 -9.40 -1.18
CA GLY A 93 3.24 -10.47 -1.27
C GLY A 93 3.44 -11.35 -2.48
N LEU A 94 2.44 -11.41 -3.37
CA LEU A 94 2.47 -12.19 -4.61
C LEU A 94 2.76 -11.34 -5.86
N SER A 95 2.96 -10.04 -5.72
CA SER A 95 3.32 -9.16 -6.83
C SER A 95 4.79 -9.30 -7.22
N GLN A 96 5.04 -9.26 -8.53
CA GLN A 96 6.38 -9.42 -9.08
C GLN A 96 7.34 -8.34 -8.56
N ALA A 97 8.53 -8.76 -8.11
CA ALA A 97 9.60 -7.84 -7.78
C ALA A 97 10.24 -7.23 -9.04
N ARG A 98 10.84 -6.06 -8.86
CA ARG A 98 11.69 -5.37 -9.84
C ARG A 98 12.96 -4.90 -9.15
N THR A 99 13.98 -4.57 -9.92
CA THR A 99 15.26 -4.07 -9.43
C THR A 99 15.52 -2.63 -9.90
N GLY A 100 16.51 -1.99 -9.30
CA GLY A 100 16.91 -0.61 -9.64
C GLY A 100 15.76 0.39 -9.48
N ALA A 101 15.72 1.40 -10.32
CA ALA A 101 14.72 2.46 -10.28
C ALA A 101 13.27 1.97 -10.50
N ALA A 102 13.08 0.77 -11.04
CA ALA A 102 11.75 0.19 -11.21
C ALA A 102 11.20 -0.40 -9.90
N ALA A 103 12.04 -0.70 -8.91
CA ALA A 103 11.64 -1.34 -7.66
C ALA A 103 10.70 -0.50 -6.78
N THR A 104 10.69 0.82 -6.94
CA THR A 104 9.95 1.76 -6.10
C THR A 104 8.85 2.53 -6.85
N ARG A 105 8.44 2.06 -8.04
CA ARG A 105 7.37 2.72 -8.82
C ARG A 105 5.96 2.41 -8.29
N PHE A 106 5.77 2.47 -6.98
CA PHE A 106 4.49 2.17 -6.31
C PHE A 106 3.30 3.01 -6.81
N PRO A 107 3.45 4.31 -7.13
CA PRO A 107 2.36 5.08 -7.74
C PRO A 107 1.90 4.52 -9.09
N SER A 108 2.82 3.92 -9.87
CA SER A 108 2.48 3.25 -11.14
C SER A 108 1.64 1.99 -10.91
N ASP A 109 1.84 1.29 -9.79
CA ASP A 109 1.05 0.10 -9.44
C ASP A 109 -0.39 0.50 -9.10
N LEU A 110 -0.58 1.61 -8.37
CA LEU A 110 -1.90 2.15 -8.07
C LEU A 110 -2.61 2.68 -9.32
N ALA A 111 -1.87 3.28 -10.25
CA ALA A 111 -2.42 3.67 -11.55
C ALA A 111 -2.90 2.45 -12.34
N ALA A 112 -2.13 1.35 -12.32
CA ALA A 112 -2.50 0.08 -12.95
C ALA A 112 -3.74 -0.55 -12.30
N ALA A 113 -3.81 -0.58 -10.96
CA ALA A 113 -4.98 -1.05 -10.22
C ALA A 113 -6.22 -0.23 -10.57
N THR A 114 -6.10 1.10 -10.60
CA THR A 114 -7.17 2.01 -11.02
C THR A 114 -7.66 1.69 -12.43
N LYS A 115 -6.73 1.49 -13.38
CA LYS A 115 -7.06 1.10 -14.76
C LYS A 115 -7.76 -0.27 -14.82
N ALA A 116 -7.28 -1.24 -14.04
CA ALA A 116 -7.89 -2.57 -13.96
C ALA A 116 -9.32 -2.51 -13.44
N LEU A 117 -9.57 -1.75 -12.37
CA LEU A 117 -10.91 -1.59 -11.82
C LEU A 117 -11.85 -0.83 -12.76
N ARG A 118 -11.35 0.14 -13.51
CA ARG A 118 -12.15 0.79 -14.58
C ARG A 118 -12.57 -0.17 -15.68
N LYS A 119 -11.70 -1.11 -16.07
CA LYS A 119 -12.07 -2.18 -17.01
C LYS A 119 -13.16 -3.11 -16.46
N LEU A 120 -13.24 -3.24 -15.12
CA LEU A 120 -14.33 -3.93 -14.43
C LEU A 120 -15.59 -3.05 -14.23
N GLY A 121 -15.66 -1.91 -14.90
CA GLY A 121 -16.82 -1.00 -14.85
C GLY A 121 -16.87 -0.09 -13.62
N LYS A 122 -15.82 -0.05 -12.78
CA LYS A 122 -15.80 0.84 -11.61
C LYS A 122 -15.52 2.27 -12.05
N LYS A 123 -16.51 3.16 -11.89
CA LYS A 123 -16.39 4.59 -12.25
C LYS A 123 -15.90 5.43 -11.09
N LYS A 124 -16.35 5.11 -9.87
CA LYS A 124 -15.94 5.80 -8.63
C LYS A 124 -14.87 4.96 -7.94
N ILE A 125 -13.67 5.51 -7.80
CA ILE A 125 -12.50 4.80 -7.25
C ILE A 125 -11.79 5.71 -6.26
N TYR A 126 -11.63 5.22 -5.04
CA TYR A 126 -10.81 5.85 -4.00
C TYR A 126 -9.48 5.14 -3.86
N LEU A 127 -8.44 5.90 -3.52
CA LEU A 127 -7.17 5.36 -3.05
C LEU A 127 -7.09 5.60 -1.53
N VAL A 128 -6.90 4.56 -0.77
CA VAL A 128 -6.68 4.62 0.69
C VAL A 128 -5.40 3.87 0.99
N GLY A 129 -4.42 4.55 1.55
CA GLY A 129 -3.12 3.92 1.83
C GLY A 129 -2.60 4.23 3.22
N ALA A 130 -1.80 3.30 3.75
CA ALA A 130 -1.10 3.46 5.02
C ALA A 130 0.40 3.64 4.80
N SER A 131 1.03 4.57 5.52
CA SER A 131 2.47 4.83 5.47
C SER A 131 2.99 4.99 4.03
N MET A 132 3.89 4.13 3.56
CA MET A 132 4.33 4.07 2.16
C MET A 132 3.15 4.07 1.17
N GLY A 133 2.10 3.30 1.46
CA GLY A 133 0.89 3.25 0.64
C GLY A 133 0.12 4.57 0.62
N GLY A 134 0.11 5.31 1.73
CA GLY A 134 -0.48 6.65 1.83
C GLY A 134 0.24 7.65 0.93
N LEU A 135 1.56 7.70 1.02
CA LEU A 135 2.41 8.52 0.14
C LEU A 135 2.22 8.15 -1.33
N ALA A 136 2.27 6.84 -1.66
CA ALA A 136 2.08 6.35 -3.03
C ALA A 136 0.70 6.74 -3.58
N SER A 137 -0.35 6.69 -2.73
CA SER A 137 -1.72 7.08 -3.09
C SER A 137 -1.84 8.55 -3.45
N LEU A 138 -1.20 9.46 -2.68
CA LEU A 138 -1.17 10.88 -2.98
C LEU A 138 -0.47 11.17 -4.32
N VAL A 139 0.70 10.55 -4.52
CA VAL A 139 1.46 10.70 -5.78
C VAL A 139 0.67 10.13 -6.97
N ALA A 140 0.02 8.98 -6.81
CA ALA A 140 -0.83 8.39 -7.87
C ALA A 140 -2.05 9.28 -8.17
N ALA A 141 -2.78 9.75 -7.14
CA ALA A 141 -3.97 10.59 -7.31
C ALA A 141 -3.68 11.90 -8.05
N ALA A 142 -2.47 12.46 -7.88
CA ALA A 142 -2.04 13.67 -8.57
C ALA A 142 -1.74 13.46 -10.07
N ASN A 143 -1.61 12.22 -10.55
CA ASN A 143 -1.14 11.89 -11.90
C ASN A 143 -2.08 10.99 -12.72
N VAL A 144 -3.01 10.27 -12.06
CA VAL A 144 -3.93 9.34 -12.75
C VAL A 144 -4.98 10.10 -13.55
N THR A 145 -5.14 9.71 -14.81
CA THR A 145 -6.15 10.28 -15.73
C THR A 145 -7.03 9.17 -16.32
N PRO A 146 -8.36 9.32 -16.29
CA PRO A 146 -9.14 10.33 -15.57
C PRO A 146 -8.85 10.31 -14.05
N PRO A 147 -9.15 11.37 -13.29
CA PRO A 147 -8.85 11.42 -11.86
C PRO A 147 -9.65 10.36 -11.08
N VAL A 148 -9.12 9.95 -9.93
CA VAL A 148 -9.84 9.15 -8.94
C VAL A 148 -10.90 10.00 -8.22
N THR A 149 -11.81 9.37 -7.47
CA THR A 149 -12.87 10.08 -6.74
C THR A 149 -12.34 10.81 -5.51
N GLY A 150 -11.32 10.27 -4.86
CA GLY A 150 -10.68 10.88 -3.69
C GLY A 150 -9.51 10.03 -3.21
N VAL A 151 -8.72 10.57 -2.30
CA VAL A 151 -7.54 9.91 -1.73
C VAL A 151 -7.46 10.11 -0.22
N VAL A 152 -7.07 9.05 0.48
CA VAL A 152 -6.80 9.05 1.93
C VAL A 152 -5.38 8.58 2.16
N SER A 153 -4.62 9.37 2.91
CA SER A 153 -3.28 9.03 3.40
C SER A 153 -3.31 8.87 4.90
N VAL A 154 -3.07 7.65 5.38
CA VAL A 154 -2.98 7.32 6.81
C VAL A 154 -1.51 7.19 7.17
N SER A 155 -1.01 8.06 8.05
CA SER A 155 0.40 8.09 8.47
C SER A 155 1.39 8.06 7.29
N GLY A 156 1.05 8.73 6.17
CA GLY A 156 1.93 8.78 5.00
C GLY A 156 3.07 9.76 5.22
N PRO A 157 4.34 9.37 5.02
CA PRO A 157 5.47 10.30 5.08
C PRO A 157 5.42 11.27 3.88
N ALA A 158 5.98 12.46 4.06
CA ALA A 158 6.09 13.44 2.97
C ALA A 158 7.04 12.96 1.85
N ARG A 159 8.08 12.20 2.21
CA ARG A 159 9.07 11.65 1.28
C ARG A 159 9.53 10.26 1.72
N PHE A 160 9.56 9.31 0.78
CA PHE A 160 10.08 7.97 1.03
C PHE A 160 10.40 7.26 -0.29
N ARG A 161 11.53 6.55 -0.35
CA ARG A 161 11.93 5.71 -1.50
C ARG A 161 11.79 6.41 -2.86
N GLY A 162 12.21 7.67 -2.95
CA GLY A 162 12.16 8.47 -4.18
C GLY A 162 10.79 9.09 -4.50
N MET A 163 9.76 8.78 -3.75
CA MET A 163 8.46 9.47 -3.82
C MET A 163 8.49 10.77 -3.02
N ASP A 164 7.77 11.79 -3.49
CA ASP A 164 7.65 13.10 -2.85
C ASP A 164 6.20 13.61 -2.95
N ALA A 165 5.48 13.53 -1.83
CA ALA A 165 4.10 14.00 -1.75
C ALA A 165 4.02 15.53 -1.71
N LEU A 166 5.01 16.24 -1.18
CA LEU A 166 5.02 17.71 -1.18
C LEU A 166 5.08 18.28 -2.59
N LYS A 167 5.79 17.59 -3.52
CA LYS A 167 5.74 17.95 -4.95
C LYS A 167 4.40 17.59 -5.61
N SER A 168 3.69 16.60 -5.10
CA SER A 168 2.42 16.12 -5.66
C SER A 168 1.21 16.87 -5.10
N ALA A 169 1.23 17.26 -3.83
CA ALA A 169 0.14 17.91 -3.13
C ALA A 169 -0.43 19.15 -3.85
N PRO A 170 0.37 20.09 -4.41
CA PRO A 170 -0.17 21.23 -5.16
C PRO A 170 -0.91 20.86 -6.44
N ARG A 171 -0.75 19.63 -6.93
CA ARG A 171 -1.41 19.12 -8.15
C ARG A 171 -2.68 18.32 -7.87
N LEU A 172 -2.94 17.97 -6.63
CA LEU A 172 -4.18 17.27 -6.24
C LEU A 172 -5.39 18.17 -6.54
N ARG A 173 -6.40 17.60 -7.21
CA ARG A 173 -7.65 18.26 -7.58
C ARG A 173 -8.89 17.49 -7.11
N VAL A 174 -8.66 16.36 -6.46
CA VAL A 174 -9.69 15.49 -5.89
C VAL A 174 -9.76 15.71 -4.39
N PRO A 175 -10.86 15.36 -3.71
CA PRO A 175 -10.94 15.34 -2.26
C PRO A 175 -9.79 14.57 -1.62
N VAL A 176 -9.20 15.12 -0.56
CA VAL A 176 -8.05 14.52 0.14
C VAL A 176 -8.30 14.48 1.65
N LEU A 177 -8.03 13.34 2.26
CA LEU A 177 -7.95 13.18 3.71
C LEU A 177 -6.53 12.80 4.11
N TYR A 178 -5.93 13.60 4.99
CA TYR A 178 -4.71 13.28 5.73
C TYR A 178 -5.09 12.84 7.14
N LEU A 179 -4.64 11.67 7.56
CA LEU A 179 -4.91 11.09 8.87
C LEU A 179 -3.59 10.64 9.48
N ALA A 180 -3.29 11.08 10.69
CA ALA A 180 -2.12 10.66 11.45
C ALA A 180 -2.44 10.60 12.94
N ALA A 181 -1.56 10.03 13.76
CA ALA A 181 -1.61 10.18 15.20
C ALA A 181 -0.55 11.19 15.67
N GLU A 182 -0.84 11.93 16.77
CA GLU A 182 -0.03 13.05 17.24
C GLU A 182 1.39 12.66 17.67
N ALA A 183 1.56 11.44 18.18
CA ALA A 183 2.83 10.88 18.61
C ALA A 183 3.29 9.73 17.69
N ASP A 184 2.90 9.77 16.43
CA ASP A 184 3.36 8.85 15.38
C ASP A 184 4.73 9.33 14.85
N ASP A 185 5.78 9.11 15.65
CA ASP A 185 7.17 9.45 15.37
C ASP A 185 8.03 8.19 15.32
N ASN A 186 8.13 7.54 14.22
CA ASN A 186 8.83 6.28 14.06
C ASN A 186 9.90 6.36 12.96
N ALA A 187 11.01 5.68 13.15
CA ALA A 187 12.10 5.53 12.17
C ALA A 187 12.64 6.88 11.62
N GLY A 188 12.60 7.95 12.43
CA GLY A 188 13.07 9.28 12.06
C GLY A 188 12.05 10.11 11.26
N PHE A 189 10.79 9.67 11.20
CA PHE A 189 9.68 10.42 10.63
C PHE A 189 8.78 10.95 11.76
N ASP A 190 8.25 12.16 11.56
CA ASP A 190 7.12 12.73 12.29
C ASP A 190 5.93 12.78 11.33
N PHE A 191 5.09 11.76 11.39
CA PHE A 191 3.99 11.57 10.41
C PHE A 191 2.87 12.59 10.61
N SER A 192 2.67 13.12 11.82
CA SER A 192 1.71 14.19 12.07
C SER A 192 2.15 15.48 11.40
N ARG A 193 3.41 15.86 11.57
CA ARG A 193 4.02 17.03 10.93
C ARG A 193 4.07 16.90 9.41
N ASP A 194 4.37 15.71 8.90
CA ASP A 194 4.32 15.42 7.47
C ASP A 194 2.90 15.59 6.91
N ALA A 195 1.88 15.09 7.63
CA ALA A 195 0.47 15.27 7.25
C ALA A 195 0.05 16.74 7.23
N GLU A 196 0.46 17.54 8.21
CA GLU A 196 0.22 19.00 8.27
C GLU A 196 0.89 19.71 7.09
N ALA A 197 2.14 19.39 6.79
CA ALA A 197 2.89 19.99 5.68
C ALA A 197 2.26 19.66 4.33
N MET A 198 1.86 18.41 4.11
CA MET A 198 1.19 17.98 2.89
C MET A 198 -0.20 18.61 2.76
N HIS A 199 -0.98 18.67 3.85
CA HIS A 199 -2.27 19.34 3.87
C HIS A 199 -2.12 20.82 3.50
N SER A 200 -1.17 21.53 4.09
CA SER A 200 -0.90 22.94 3.81
C SER A 200 -0.53 23.16 2.34
N ALA A 201 0.29 22.28 1.75
CA ALA A 201 0.69 22.35 0.35
C ALA A 201 -0.42 21.98 -0.65
N THR A 202 -1.46 21.27 -0.21
CA THR A 202 -2.56 20.80 -1.07
C THR A 202 -3.47 21.93 -1.51
N ARG A 203 -3.76 21.99 -2.82
CA ARG A 203 -4.64 23.00 -3.45
C ARG A 203 -6.03 22.45 -3.81
N ALA A 204 -6.35 21.21 -3.46
CA ALA A 204 -7.70 20.70 -3.62
C ALA A 204 -8.70 21.54 -2.81
N ALA A 205 -9.88 21.80 -3.38
CA ALA A 205 -10.92 22.57 -2.71
C ALA A 205 -11.45 21.87 -1.46
N ASP A 206 -11.54 20.53 -1.50
CA ASP A 206 -11.89 19.69 -0.35
C ASP A 206 -10.64 18.96 0.14
N LYS A 207 -10.09 19.43 1.23
CA LYS A 207 -8.96 18.82 1.92
C LYS A 207 -9.22 18.80 3.43
N GLN A 208 -8.87 17.69 4.06
CA GLN A 208 -9.07 17.47 5.48
C GLN A 208 -7.80 16.97 6.11
N LEU A 209 -7.57 17.39 7.34
CA LEU A 209 -6.53 16.90 8.22
C LEU A 209 -7.17 16.44 9.53
N GLU A 210 -6.91 15.21 9.92
CA GLU A 210 -7.28 14.65 11.22
C GLU A 210 -6.03 14.13 11.91
N VAL A 211 -5.70 14.72 13.04
CA VAL A 211 -4.63 14.24 13.92
C VAL A 211 -5.26 13.66 15.16
N LEU A 212 -5.12 12.36 15.36
CA LEU A 212 -5.71 11.63 16.47
C LEU A 212 -4.71 11.49 17.62
N ARG A 213 -5.19 11.35 18.84
CA ARG A 213 -4.34 11.10 20.00
C ARG A 213 -3.68 9.74 19.93
N GLY A 214 -2.44 9.65 20.41
CA GLY A 214 -1.68 8.42 20.59
C GLY A 214 -0.56 8.19 19.59
N PRO A 215 0.16 7.06 19.70
CA PRO A 215 1.36 6.78 18.94
C PRO A 215 1.16 5.79 17.77
N LEU A 216 -0.08 5.39 17.45
CA LEU A 216 -0.31 4.32 16.50
C LEU A 216 -0.02 4.76 15.07
N HIS A 217 0.72 3.92 14.32
CA HIS A 217 1.12 4.14 12.94
C HIS A 217 0.30 3.33 11.93
N GLY A 218 -0.07 3.95 10.81
CA GLY A 218 -0.53 3.28 9.60
C GLY A 218 -1.64 2.24 9.82
N ILE A 219 -1.35 0.98 9.53
CA ILE A 219 -2.28 -0.14 9.73
C ILE A 219 -2.65 -0.34 11.19
N ALA A 220 -1.71 -0.15 12.12
CA ALA A 220 -2.01 -0.25 13.56
C ALA A 220 -3.00 0.84 14.01
N LEU A 221 -2.88 2.06 13.46
CA LEU A 221 -3.86 3.12 13.70
C LEU A 221 -5.25 2.73 13.19
N MET A 222 -5.33 2.17 11.98
CA MET A 222 -6.59 1.68 11.42
C MET A 222 -7.15 0.46 12.16
N ALA A 223 -6.31 -0.41 12.70
CA ALA A 223 -6.77 -1.56 13.47
C ALA A 223 -7.25 -1.17 14.87
N GLY A 224 -6.49 -0.32 15.57
CA GLY A 224 -6.69 0.02 16.98
C GLY A 224 -7.67 1.17 17.23
N SER A 225 -8.02 1.99 16.24
CA SER A 225 -8.85 3.18 16.43
C SER A 225 -10.16 3.12 15.65
N GLU A 226 -11.30 3.00 16.35
CA GLU A 226 -12.63 3.14 15.72
C GLU A 226 -12.85 4.57 15.21
N ARG A 227 -12.24 5.58 15.83
CA ARG A 227 -12.29 6.97 15.33
C ARG A 227 -11.60 7.07 13.97
N ALA A 228 -10.41 6.47 13.78
CA ALA A 228 -9.72 6.46 12.50
C ALA A 228 -10.58 5.82 11.39
N LYS A 229 -11.18 4.65 11.68
CA LYS A 229 -12.10 3.97 10.75
C LYS A 229 -13.29 4.85 10.39
N SER A 230 -13.91 5.46 11.40
CA SER A 230 -15.10 6.32 11.21
C SER A 230 -14.78 7.57 10.40
N VAL A 231 -13.62 8.18 10.59
CA VAL A 231 -13.16 9.36 9.81
C VAL A 231 -13.01 8.98 8.34
N VAL A 232 -12.33 7.86 8.04
CA VAL A 232 -12.18 7.39 6.66
C VAL A 232 -13.54 7.03 6.04
N GLU A 233 -14.40 6.34 6.77
CA GLU A 233 -15.74 5.98 6.30
C GLU A 233 -16.63 7.20 6.02
N ALA A 234 -16.56 8.22 6.88
CA ALA A 234 -17.27 9.49 6.68
C ALA A 234 -16.77 10.23 5.43
N PHE A 235 -15.45 10.23 5.19
CA PHE A 235 -14.86 10.78 3.97
C PHE A 235 -15.36 10.04 2.71
N LEU A 236 -15.33 8.71 2.70
CA LEU A 236 -15.80 7.92 1.56
C LEU A 236 -17.31 8.15 1.29
N LYS A 237 -18.13 8.31 2.33
CA LYS A 237 -19.57 8.53 2.22
C LYS A 237 -19.92 9.92 1.69
N ARG A 238 -19.11 10.95 2.00
CA ARG A 238 -19.37 12.34 1.59
C ARG A 238 -19.19 12.57 0.10
N HIS A 239 -18.41 11.73 -0.56
CA HIS A 239 -18.09 11.82 -1.98
C HIS A 239 -18.62 10.60 -2.75
N PRO A 240 -19.95 10.33 -2.72
CA PRO A 240 -20.54 9.08 -3.23
C PRO A 240 -20.40 8.91 -4.74
#